data_277aef077a818cd188de4347f5e1a789
#
_entry.id   277aef077a818cd188de4347f5e1a789
#
_cell.length_a   1.000
_cell.length_b   1.000
_cell.length_c   1.000
_cell.angle_alpha   90.00
_cell.angle_beta   90.00
_cell.angle_gamma   90.00
#
_symmetry.space_group_name_H-M   'P 1'
#
loop_
_entity.id
_entity.type
_entity.pdbx_description
1 polymer ?
#
loop_
_entity_poly.entity_id
_entity_poly.type
_entity_poly.pdbx_seq_one_letter_code
_entity_poly.pdbx_strand_id
1 'polypeptide(L)'
;MAVGIFDSGLGGLTVLDSVSQRMPTQSFIYFGDNANTPYGVREPADIYKLTTIGLEKLWDEGCDLVILACNTASAAALRSIQENFLPEGKRCLGVFVPLIEALTERYWGDNSAPREVSIKKVALFATPATVSSRAFQRELAFRAIGVDVEAQACGGVVDAIEEGDLVLAESLVRSHVEALIRKMPSPEAAVLGCTHYPILEKIFKETLGPGVEVFSQAALVAESLMDYLNRHPNMKGTGTVSKFITTGDPGKVSERATQFLKRKIDFQHC
;
A
#
# COMPACT_ATOMS: atom_id res chain seq x y z
N MET A 1 -5.16 -22.19 -4.09
CA MET A 1 -5.63 -20.86 -4.64
C MET A 1 -4.53 -19.85 -4.44
N ALA A 2 -4.24 -18.98 -5.41
CA ALA A 2 -3.27 -17.89 -5.26
C ALA A 2 -3.97 -16.65 -4.68
N VAL A 3 -3.22 -15.84 -3.90
CA VAL A 3 -3.66 -14.51 -3.49
C VAL A 3 -3.10 -13.50 -4.49
N GLY A 4 -3.98 -12.66 -5.03
CA GLY A 4 -3.59 -11.58 -5.94
C GLY A 4 -3.02 -10.39 -5.16
N ILE A 5 -1.95 -9.80 -5.67
CA ILE A 5 -1.37 -8.55 -5.17
C ILE A 5 -1.40 -7.55 -6.32
N PHE A 6 -2.23 -6.52 -6.18
CA PHE A 6 -2.37 -5.44 -7.16
C PHE A 6 -1.55 -4.23 -6.75
N ASP A 7 -0.80 -3.69 -7.69
CA ASP A 7 -0.17 -2.36 -7.54
C ASP A 7 -0.21 -1.58 -8.86
N SER A 8 -0.09 -0.26 -8.78
CA SER A 8 -0.01 0.61 -9.95
C SER A 8 1.34 0.55 -10.68
N GLY A 9 2.36 -0.04 -10.06
CA GLY A 9 3.72 -0.09 -10.59
C GLY A 9 4.56 -1.17 -9.93
N LEU A 10 5.72 -0.79 -9.39
CA LEU A 10 6.68 -1.69 -8.75
C LEU A 10 6.65 -1.63 -7.21
N GLY A 11 6.09 -0.57 -6.64
CA GLY A 11 6.15 -0.35 -5.19
C GLY A 11 5.51 -1.48 -4.37
N GLY A 12 4.43 -2.07 -4.87
CA GLY A 12 3.75 -3.19 -4.21
C GLY A 12 4.58 -4.47 -4.10
N LEU A 13 5.72 -4.56 -4.79
CA LEU A 13 6.69 -5.64 -4.60
C LEU A 13 7.24 -5.67 -3.16
N THR A 14 7.29 -4.54 -2.46
CA THR A 14 7.64 -4.48 -1.03
C THR A 14 6.65 -5.26 -0.18
N VAL A 15 5.36 -5.14 -0.49
CA VAL A 15 4.29 -5.89 0.17
C VAL A 15 4.37 -7.37 -0.20
N LEU A 16 4.52 -7.69 -1.50
CA LEU A 16 4.67 -9.07 -1.96
C LEU A 16 5.86 -9.76 -1.28
N ASP A 17 7.00 -9.09 -1.17
CA ASP A 17 8.19 -9.66 -0.53
C ASP A 17 7.91 -9.99 0.94
N SER A 18 7.30 -9.07 1.68
CA SER A 18 6.93 -9.26 3.08
C SER A 18 5.93 -10.41 3.28
N VAL A 19 4.86 -10.47 2.46
CA VAL A 19 3.86 -11.56 2.58
C VAL A 19 4.44 -12.91 2.18
N SER A 20 5.33 -12.95 1.18
CA SER A 20 6.00 -14.18 0.74
C SER A 20 6.96 -14.73 1.78
N GLN A 21 7.70 -13.86 2.46
CA GLN A 21 8.59 -14.25 3.56
C GLN A 21 7.79 -14.78 4.75
N ARG A 22 6.65 -14.14 5.06
CA ARG A 22 5.80 -14.51 6.19
C ARG A 22 5.00 -15.79 5.93
N MET A 23 4.65 -16.05 4.67
CA MET A 23 3.84 -17.20 4.24
C MET A 23 4.49 -17.94 3.05
N PRO A 24 5.63 -18.63 3.25
CA PRO A 24 6.43 -19.20 2.17
C PRO A 24 5.75 -20.36 1.42
N THR A 25 4.66 -20.89 1.97
CA THR A 25 3.87 -21.97 1.33
C THR A 25 2.60 -21.47 0.65
N GLN A 26 2.35 -20.14 0.66
CA GLN A 26 1.21 -19.51 0.00
C GLN A 26 1.63 -19.03 -1.38
N SER A 27 0.85 -19.37 -2.42
CA SER A 27 1.04 -18.84 -3.77
C SER A 27 0.51 -17.41 -3.88
N PHE A 28 1.27 -16.56 -4.58
CA PHE A 28 0.88 -15.19 -4.89
C PHE A 28 0.96 -14.93 -6.39
N ILE A 29 0.08 -14.06 -6.91
CA ILE A 29 0.16 -13.51 -8.25
C ILE A 29 0.24 -11.99 -8.13
N TYR A 30 1.32 -11.42 -8.62
CA TYR A 30 1.52 -9.97 -8.65
C TYR A 30 1.06 -9.39 -9.97
N PHE A 31 0.26 -8.33 -9.90
CA PHE A 31 -0.13 -7.53 -11.06
C PHE A 31 0.34 -6.09 -10.85
N GLY A 32 1.18 -5.61 -11.76
CA GLY A 32 1.66 -4.22 -11.80
C GLY A 32 1.11 -3.50 -13.03
N ASP A 33 0.33 -2.44 -12.83
CA ASP A 33 -0.19 -1.61 -13.92
C ASP A 33 0.82 -0.57 -14.40
N ASN A 34 2.01 -1.05 -14.78
CA ASN A 34 3.16 -0.21 -15.11
C ASN A 34 2.96 0.69 -16.34
N ALA A 35 2.06 0.35 -17.28
CA ALA A 35 1.73 1.21 -18.40
C ALA A 35 0.98 2.47 -18.00
N ASN A 36 0.30 2.44 -16.85
CA ASN A 36 -0.53 3.53 -16.36
C ASN A 36 0.00 4.21 -15.08
N THR A 37 1.19 3.82 -14.61
CA THR A 37 1.85 4.49 -13.47
C THR A 37 2.24 5.94 -13.82
N PRO A 38 2.30 6.88 -12.85
CA PRO A 38 1.88 6.75 -11.47
C PRO A 38 0.38 7.05 -11.27
N TYR A 39 -0.27 6.34 -10.33
CA TYR A 39 -1.66 6.63 -9.96
C TYR A 39 -1.81 7.86 -9.08
N GLY A 40 -0.74 8.27 -8.41
CA GLY A 40 -0.76 9.31 -7.39
C GLY A 40 -1.18 10.71 -7.84
N VAL A 41 -1.21 10.95 -9.15
CA VAL A 41 -1.60 12.23 -9.79
C VAL A 41 -2.83 12.11 -10.68
N ARG A 42 -3.50 10.93 -10.69
CA ARG A 42 -4.68 10.67 -11.52
C ARG A 42 -5.97 11.06 -10.81
N GLU A 43 -7.00 11.31 -11.61
CA GLU A 43 -8.35 11.52 -11.11
C GLU A 43 -8.95 10.24 -10.50
N PRO A 44 -9.81 10.34 -9.47
CA PRO A 44 -10.39 9.18 -8.80
C PRO A 44 -11.13 8.22 -9.73
N ALA A 45 -11.82 8.73 -10.76
CA ALA A 45 -12.54 7.91 -11.73
C ALA A 45 -11.60 7.05 -12.59
N ASP A 46 -10.44 7.59 -12.97
CA ASP A 46 -9.42 6.84 -13.72
C ASP A 46 -8.79 5.77 -12.84
N ILE A 47 -8.45 6.13 -11.58
CA ILE A 47 -7.91 5.16 -10.61
C ILE A 47 -8.88 4.00 -10.40
N TYR A 48 -10.18 4.29 -10.23
CA TYR A 48 -11.21 3.27 -10.10
C TYR A 48 -11.24 2.33 -11.31
N LYS A 49 -11.34 2.91 -12.52
CA LYS A 49 -11.38 2.15 -13.79
C LYS A 49 -10.16 1.25 -13.96
N LEU A 50 -8.96 1.79 -13.76
CA LEU A 50 -7.72 1.04 -13.91
C LEU A 50 -7.61 -0.06 -12.86
N THR A 51 -8.03 0.22 -11.61
CA THR A 51 -8.02 -0.77 -10.54
C THR A 51 -8.99 -1.92 -10.83
N THR A 52 -10.20 -1.65 -11.33
CA THR A 52 -11.16 -2.70 -11.68
C THR A 52 -10.68 -3.59 -12.81
N ILE A 53 -10.03 -3.02 -13.85
CA ILE A 53 -9.40 -3.81 -14.91
C ILE A 53 -8.33 -4.76 -14.35
N GLY A 54 -7.48 -4.27 -13.45
CA GLY A 54 -6.45 -5.11 -12.82
C GLY A 54 -7.02 -6.19 -11.92
N LEU A 55 -8.14 -5.92 -11.23
CA LEU A 55 -8.85 -6.94 -10.45
C LEU A 55 -9.41 -8.05 -11.35
N GLU A 56 -10.04 -7.70 -12.47
CA GLU A 56 -10.54 -8.68 -13.45
C GLU A 56 -9.41 -9.59 -13.93
N LYS A 57 -8.24 -9.01 -14.27
CA LYS A 57 -7.05 -9.79 -14.66
C LYS A 57 -6.61 -10.79 -13.58
N LEU A 58 -6.59 -10.37 -12.32
CA LEU A 58 -6.24 -11.25 -11.20
C LEU A 58 -7.30 -12.33 -10.96
N TRP A 59 -8.58 -12.01 -11.17
CA TRP A 59 -9.66 -13.01 -11.10
C TRP A 59 -9.57 -14.04 -12.23
N ASP A 60 -9.24 -13.61 -13.44
CA ASP A 60 -9.00 -14.51 -14.61
C ASP A 60 -7.82 -15.46 -14.35
N GLU A 61 -6.83 -15.02 -13.57
CA GLU A 61 -5.73 -15.86 -13.09
C GLU A 61 -6.11 -16.78 -11.91
N GLY A 62 -7.38 -16.77 -11.49
CA GLY A 62 -7.91 -17.65 -10.44
C GLY A 62 -7.70 -17.13 -9.01
N CYS A 63 -7.44 -15.84 -8.82
CA CYS A 63 -7.38 -15.23 -7.49
C CYS A 63 -8.80 -14.90 -7.01
N ASP A 64 -9.23 -15.44 -5.86
CA ASP A 64 -10.50 -15.05 -5.24
C ASP A 64 -10.29 -13.96 -4.18
N LEU A 65 -9.09 -13.86 -3.63
CA LEU A 65 -8.66 -12.80 -2.73
C LEU A 65 -7.59 -11.94 -3.41
N VAL A 66 -7.82 -10.63 -3.44
CA VAL A 66 -6.86 -9.64 -3.95
C VAL A 66 -6.55 -8.61 -2.86
N ILE A 67 -5.27 -8.30 -2.69
CA ILE A 67 -4.78 -7.20 -1.87
C ILE A 67 -4.43 -6.03 -2.78
N LEU A 68 -5.08 -4.88 -2.60
CA LEU A 68 -4.67 -3.63 -3.21
C LEU A 68 -3.45 -3.09 -2.44
N ALA A 69 -2.25 -3.48 -2.86
CA ALA A 69 -1.01 -3.01 -2.26
C ALA A 69 -0.82 -1.51 -2.48
N CYS A 70 -1.23 -1.00 -3.65
CA CYS A 70 -1.21 0.43 -3.95
C CYS A 70 -2.10 1.23 -2.99
N ASN A 71 -1.49 2.13 -2.21
CA ASN A 71 -2.22 3.01 -1.29
C ASN A 71 -3.19 3.93 -2.04
N THR A 72 -2.79 4.43 -3.21
CA THR A 72 -3.64 5.31 -4.03
C THR A 72 -4.89 4.57 -4.53
N ALA A 73 -4.74 3.34 -5.03
CA ALA A 73 -5.88 2.51 -5.42
C ALA A 73 -6.76 2.15 -4.22
N SER A 74 -6.16 1.78 -3.09
CA SER A 74 -6.88 1.53 -1.83
C SER A 74 -7.67 2.75 -1.37
N ALA A 75 -7.09 3.95 -1.47
CA ALA A 75 -7.73 5.18 -1.04
C ALA A 75 -8.90 5.62 -1.92
N ALA A 76 -8.71 5.52 -3.24
CA ALA A 76 -9.65 6.08 -4.22
C ALA A 76 -10.73 5.08 -4.68
N ALA A 77 -10.41 3.78 -4.71
CA ALA A 77 -11.25 2.79 -5.38
C ALA A 77 -11.84 1.71 -4.46
N LEU A 78 -11.13 1.29 -3.39
CA LEU A 78 -11.47 0.09 -2.62
C LEU A 78 -12.92 0.07 -2.14
N ARG A 79 -13.39 1.15 -1.52
CA ARG A 79 -14.75 1.21 -0.96
C ARG A 79 -15.81 1.00 -2.05
N SER A 80 -15.70 1.73 -3.15
CA SER A 80 -16.64 1.60 -4.27
C SER A 80 -16.58 0.22 -4.92
N ILE A 81 -15.41 -0.40 -4.98
CA ILE A 81 -15.22 -1.77 -5.45
C ILE A 81 -15.96 -2.74 -4.52
N GLN A 82 -15.75 -2.64 -3.21
CA GLN A 82 -16.40 -3.50 -2.22
C GLN A 82 -17.93 -3.37 -2.20
N GLU A 83 -18.44 -2.16 -2.41
CA GLU A 83 -19.89 -1.89 -2.39
C GLU A 83 -20.59 -2.27 -3.69
N ASN A 84 -19.92 -2.16 -4.86
CA ASN A 84 -20.64 -2.14 -6.15
C ASN A 84 -20.04 -3.05 -7.24
N PHE A 85 -18.83 -3.60 -7.06
CA PHE A 85 -18.11 -4.26 -8.16
C PHE A 85 -17.71 -5.70 -7.87
N LEU A 86 -17.55 -6.10 -6.60
CA LEU A 86 -17.09 -7.45 -6.27
C LEU A 86 -18.11 -8.52 -6.67
N PRO A 87 -17.73 -9.51 -7.52
CA PRO A 87 -18.57 -10.67 -7.76
C PRO A 87 -18.71 -11.54 -6.49
N GLU A 88 -19.74 -12.36 -6.46
CA GLU A 88 -19.93 -13.34 -5.38
C GLU A 88 -18.70 -14.23 -5.23
N GLY A 89 -18.28 -14.46 -3.99
CA GLY A 89 -17.10 -15.27 -3.67
C GLY A 89 -15.76 -14.53 -3.77
N LYS A 90 -15.69 -13.38 -4.45
CA LYS A 90 -14.46 -12.58 -4.53
C LYS A 90 -14.31 -11.66 -3.31
N ARG A 91 -13.05 -11.37 -2.96
CA ARG A 91 -12.70 -10.46 -1.87
C ARG A 91 -11.58 -9.53 -2.33
N CYS A 92 -11.68 -8.28 -1.89
CA CYS A 92 -10.66 -7.25 -2.12
C CYS A 92 -10.37 -6.54 -0.80
N LEU A 93 -9.11 -6.52 -0.38
CA LEU A 93 -8.64 -5.88 0.84
C LEU A 93 -7.63 -4.79 0.50
N GLY A 94 -7.60 -3.75 1.31
CA GLY A 94 -6.65 -2.65 1.15
C GLY A 94 -5.60 -2.62 2.26
N VAL A 95 -4.65 -1.70 2.13
CA VAL A 95 -3.49 -1.61 3.02
C VAL A 95 -3.63 -0.61 4.16
N PHE A 96 -4.70 0.21 4.19
CA PHE A 96 -4.87 1.17 5.28
C PHE A 96 -5.35 0.55 6.59
N VAL A 97 -6.21 -0.47 6.52
CA VAL A 97 -6.75 -1.10 7.72
C VAL A 97 -5.64 -1.65 8.62
N PRO A 98 -4.67 -2.45 8.12
CA PRO A 98 -3.55 -2.91 8.94
C PRO A 98 -2.72 -1.79 9.59
N LEU A 99 -2.49 -0.69 8.86
CA LEU A 99 -1.78 0.48 9.37
C LEU A 99 -2.55 1.14 10.53
N ILE A 100 -3.87 1.29 10.36
CA ILE A 100 -4.72 1.93 11.36
C ILE A 100 -4.91 1.02 12.58
N GLU A 101 -4.99 -0.29 12.38
CA GLU A 101 -5.02 -1.27 13.47
C GLU A 101 -3.76 -1.16 14.34
N ALA A 102 -2.58 -1.13 13.72
CA ALA A 102 -1.32 -0.94 14.42
C ALA A 102 -1.27 0.41 15.17
N LEU A 103 -1.66 1.51 14.50
CA LEU A 103 -1.67 2.86 15.07
C LEU A 103 -2.62 3.00 16.26
N THR A 104 -3.74 2.27 16.24
CA THR A 104 -4.81 2.38 17.26
C THR A 104 -4.80 1.25 18.29
N GLU A 105 -3.87 0.30 18.15
CA GLU A 105 -3.80 -0.93 18.96
C GLU A 105 -5.14 -1.68 18.99
N ARG A 106 -5.84 -1.68 17.85
CA ARG A 106 -7.12 -2.38 17.68
C ARG A 106 -6.98 -3.49 16.65
N TYR A 107 -7.55 -4.64 16.97
CA TYR A 107 -7.48 -5.80 16.11
C TYR A 107 -8.65 -5.85 15.13
N TRP A 108 -8.45 -6.55 14.04
CA TRP A 108 -9.49 -6.80 13.06
C TRP A 108 -10.72 -7.48 13.70
N GLY A 109 -11.89 -6.97 13.35
CA GLY A 109 -13.15 -7.46 13.93
C GLY A 109 -13.55 -6.79 15.24
N ASP A 110 -12.75 -5.88 15.79
CA ASP A 110 -13.17 -5.02 16.88
C ASP A 110 -14.18 -3.98 16.36
N ASN A 111 -15.46 -4.28 16.53
CA ASN A 111 -16.60 -3.43 16.15
C ASN A 111 -17.05 -2.48 17.27
N SER A 112 -16.26 -2.33 18.34
CA SER A 112 -16.57 -1.37 19.40
C SER A 112 -16.58 0.07 18.87
N ALA A 113 -17.29 0.95 19.57
CA ALA A 113 -17.30 2.37 19.23
C ALA A 113 -15.88 2.96 19.19
N PRO A 114 -15.62 4.00 18.38
CA PRO A 114 -14.36 4.70 18.37
C PRO A 114 -13.97 5.16 19.80
N ARG A 115 -12.70 5.01 20.15
CA ARG A 115 -12.19 5.36 21.49
C ARG A 115 -10.93 6.22 21.39
N GLU A 116 -10.56 6.85 22.48
CA GLU A 116 -9.27 7.50 22.60
C GLU A 116 -8.15 6.46 22.53
N VAL A 117 -7.07 6.84 21.85
CA VAL A 117 -5.85 6.04 21.67
C VAL A 117 -4.64 6.81 22.22
N SER A 118 -3.51 6.14 22.40
CA SER A 118 -2.27 6.72 22.93
C SER A 118 -1.73 7.83 22.02
N ILE A 119 -1.67 7.56 20.70
CA ILE A 119 -1.16 8.49 19.70
C ILE A 119 -2.22 9.53 19.35
N LYS A 120 -1.85 10.82 19.51
CA LYS A 120 -2.76 11.96 19.27
C LYS A 120 -2.40 12.79 18.04
N LYS A 121 -1.14 12.73 17.55
CA LYS A 121 -0.65 13.51 16.41
C LYS A 121 0.00 12.60 15.39
N VAL A 122 -0.61 12.49 14.22
CA VAL A 122 -0.17 11.60 13.13
C VAL A 122 0.20 12.41 11.90
N ALA A 123 1.44 12.26 11.45
CA ALA A 123 1.93 12.75 10.16
C ALA A 123 1.67 11.71 9.08
N LEU A 124 0.82 11.99 8.10
CA LEU A 124 0.59 11.11 6.95
C LEU A 124 1.36 11.63 5.72
N PHE A 125 2.32 10.85 5.24
CA PHE A 125 3.01 11.10 3.97
C PHE A 125 2.42 10.20 2.89
N ALA A 126 1.85 10.79 1.83
CA ALA A 126 1.18 10.02 0.79
C ALA A 126 1.22 10.73 -0.57
N THR A 127 0.74 10.07 -1.62
CA THR A 127 0.59 10.71 -2.93
C THR A 127 -0.51 11.78 -2.92
N PRO A 128 -0.49 12.75 -3.85
CA PRO A 128 -1.54 13.77 -3.96
C PRO A 128 -2.96 13.20 -3.99
N ALA A 129 -3.20 12.15 -4.80
CA ALA A 129 -4.51 11.52 -4.89
C ALA A 129 -4.93 10.84 -3.58
N THR A 130 -3.99 10.20 -2.88
CA THR A 130 -4.25 9.60 -1.56
C THR A 130 -4.64 10.66 -0.54
N VAL A 131 -3.90 11.77 -0.46
CA VAL A 131 -4.19 12.88 0.46
C VAL A 131 -5.57 13.50 0.16
N SER A 132 -5.84 13.80 -1.11
CA SER A 132 -7.12 14.38 -1.55
C SER A 132 -8.31 13.50 -1.24
N SER A 133 -8.16 12.18 -1.27
CA SER A 133 -9.23 11.23 -0.99
C SER A 133 -9.73 11.27 0.45
N ARG A 134 -8.89 11.66 1.41
CA ARG A 134 -9.11 11.59 2.86
C ARG A 134 -9.51 10.18 3.37
N ALA A 135 -9.18 9.13 2.62
CA ALA A 135 -9.59 7.77 2.96
C ALA A 135 -8.96 7.31 4.29
N PHE A 136 -7.70 7.65 4.53
CA PHE A 136 -7.01 7.32 5.78
C PHE A 136 -7.72 7.94 6.99
N GLN A 137 -8.04 9.24 6.94
CA GLN A 137 -8.72 9.94 8.04
C GLN A 137 -10.12 9.37 8.30
N ARG A 138 -10.88 9.08 7.21
CA ARG A 138 -12.20 8.45 7.37
C ARG A 138 -12.11 7.08 8.02
N GLU A 139 -11.16 6.25 7.60
CA GLU A 139 -10.98 4.90 8.15
C GLU A 139 -10.51 4.94 9.61
N LEU A 140 -9.63 5.89 9.95
CA LEU A 140 -9.17 6.12 11.33
C LEU A 140 -10.34 6.55 12.24
N ALA A 141 -11.24 7.41 11.75
CA ALA A 141 -12.36 7.92 12.52
C ALA A 141 -13.36 6.82 12.95
N PHE A 142 -13.40 5.69 12.26
CA PHE A 142 -14.19 4.52 12.68
C PHE A 142 -13.59 3.79 13.90
N ARG A 143 -12.34 4.06 14.24
CA ARG A 143 -11.60 3.33 15.30
C ARG A 143 -11.12 4.21 16.43
N ALA A 144 -10.80 5.45 16.14
CA ALA A 144 -10.19 6.36 17.11
C ALA A 144 -10.85 7.75 17.10
N ILE A 145 -10.88 8.38 18.29
CA ILE A 145 -11.27 9.78 18.48
C ILE A 145 -10.11 10.56 19.08
N GLY A 146 -10.09 11.87 18.84
CA GLY A 146 -9.08 12.77 19.39
C GLY A 146 -7.69 12.61 18.77
N VAL A 147 -7.61 12.06 17.54
CA VAL A 147 -6.37 11.97 16.76
C VAL A 147 -6.37 13.04 15.69
N ASP A 148 -5.37 13.91 15.74
CA ASP A 148 -5.11 14.92 14.74
C ASP A 148 -4.22 14.33 13.63
N VAL A 149 -4.63 14.45 12.37
CA VAL A 149 -3.89 13.91 11.22
C VAL A 149 -3.54 15.04 10.26
N GLU A 150 -2.27 15.40 10.20
CA GLU A 150 -1.77 16.26 9.13
C GLU A 150 -1.25 15.41 7.96
N ALA A 151 -1.77 15.66 6.77
CA ALA A 151 -1.41 14.91 5.57
C ALA A 151 -0.57 15.76 4.62
N GLN A 152 0.59 15.24 4.23
CA GLN A 152 1.51 15.87 3.27
C GLN A 152 1.50 15.11 1.96
N ALA A 153 1.10 15.80 0.89
CA ALA A 153 1.24 15.28 -0.46
C ALA A 153 2.72 15.33 -0.90
N CYS A 154 3.28 14.16 -1.16
CA CYS A 154 4.69 13.99 -1.52
C CYS A 154 4.84 13.79 -3.04
N GLY A 155 4.54 14.83 -3.81
CA GLY A 155 4.70 14.81 -5.27
C GLY A 155 6.15 14.61 -5.69
N GLY A 156 6.37 13.88 -6.80
CA GLY A 156 7.69 13.66 -7.41
C GLY A 156 8.51 12.53 -6.78
N VAL A 157 8.21 12.10 -5.53
CA VAL A 157 9.01 11.07 -4.85
C VAL A 157 8.91 9.71 -5.55
N VAL A 158 7.70 9.32 -5.99
CA VAL A 158 7.51 8.05 -6.72
C VAL A 158 8.24 8.08 -8.05
N ASP A 159 8.12 9.17 -8.80
CA ASP A 159 8.77 9.32 -10.10
C ASP A 159 10.29 9.20 -9.97
N ALA A 160 10.88 9.93 -9.01
CA ALA A 160 12.32 9.89 -8.76
C ALA A 160 12.82 8.48 -8.36
N ILE A 161 12.05 7.74 -7.54
CA ILE A 161 12.38 6.36 -7.17
C ILE A 161 12.30 5.44 -8.41
N GLU A 162 11.24 5.54 -9.21
CA GLU A 162 11.06 4.70 -10.38
C GLU A 162 12.06 5.02 -11.50
N GLU A 163 12.56 6.24 -11.59
CA GLU A 163 13.65 6.64 -12.48
C GLU A 163 15.05 6.25 -11.96
N GLY A 164 15.14 5.84 -10.69
CA GLY A 164 16.39 5.47 -10.03
C GLY A 164 17.20 6.66 -9.51
N ASP A 165 16.64 7.87 -9.53
CA ASP A 165 17.26 9.07 -8.96
C ASP A 165 16.99 9.17 -7.45
N LEU A 166 17.69 8.32 -6.70
CA LEU A 166 17.56 8.28 -5.24
C LEU A 166 18.02 9.58 -4.57
N VAL A 167 18.95 10.33 -5.17
CA VAL A 167 19.41 11.62 -4.62
C VAL A 167 18.27 12.64 -4.66
N LEU A 168 17.59 12.75 -5.78
CA LEU A 168 16.40 13.58 -5.89
C LEU A 168 15.30 13.12 -4.94
N ALA A 169 15.03 11.80 -4.90
CA ALA A 169 14.00 11.23 -4.04
C ALA A 169 14.25 11.54 -2.55
N GLU A 170 15.48 11.41 -2.06
CA GLU A 170 15.86 11.77 -0.69
C GLU A 170 15.67 13.26 -0.41
N SER A 171 16.09 14.14 -1.34
CA SER A 171 15.90 15.59 -1.22
C SER A 171 14.42 15.97 -1.12
N LEU A 172 13.59 15.36 -1.97
CA LEU A 172 12.13 15.56 -1.95
C LEU A 172 11.52 15.10 -0.62
N VAL A 173 11.91 13.93 -0.11
CA VAL A 173 11.43 13.43 1.19
C VAL A 173 11.77 14.43 2.30
N ARG A 174 13.02 14.90 2.40
CA ARG A 174 13.42 15.90 3.41
C ARG A 174 12.55 17.16 3.31
N SER A 175 12.35 17.69 2.11
CA SER A 175 11.52 18.88 1.88
C SER A 175 10.06 18.66 2.31
N HIS A 176 9.48 17.49 1.99
CA HIS A 176 8.10 17.17 2.37
C HIS A 176 7.95 16.96 3.88
N VAL A 177 8.92 16.31 4.53
CA VAL A 177 8.92 16.16 6.00
C VAL A 177 9.00 17.52 6.68
N GLU A 178 9.92 18.40 6.26
CA GLU A 178 10.02 19.76 6.79
C GLU A 178 8.73 20.56 6.58
N ALA A 179 8.09 20.42 5.40
CA ALA A 179 6.81 21.08 5.13
C ALA A 179 5.70 20.62 6.08
N LEU A 180 5.65 19.30 6.41
CA LEU A 180 4.68 18.78 7.37
C LEU A 180 4.98 19.26 8.79
N ILE A 181 6.26 19.22 9.23
CA ILE A 181 6.65 19.64 10.59
C ILE A 181 6.30 21.11 10.83
N ARG A 182 6.35 21.99 9.83
CA ARG A 182 5.90 23.38 9.95
C ARG A 182 4.41 23.50 10.27
N LYS A 183 3.58 22.54 9.83
CA LYS A 183 2.12 22.52 10.07
C LYS A 183 1.77 21.76 11.36
N MET A 184 2.46 20.68 11.63
CA MET A 184 2.31 19.84 12.81
C MET A 184 3.69 19.65 13.49
N PRO A 185 4.09 20.58 14.38
CA PRO A 185 5.30 20.40 15.18
C PRO A 185 5.18 19.17 16.09
N SER A 186 6.24 18.36 16.15
CA SER A 186 6.34 17.19 17.03
C SER A 186 5.20 16.17 16.82
N PRO A 187 5.04 15.58 15.62
CA PRO A 187 4.15 14.43 15.47
C PRO A 187 4.63 13.28 16.36
N GLU A 188 3.71 12.48 16.86
CA GLU A 188 4.02 11.30 17.70
C GLU A 188 4.24 10.07 16.81
N ALA A 189 3.52 10.02 15.70
CA ALA A 189 3.63 8.96 14.69
C ALA A 189 3.69 9.53 13.28
N ALA A 190 4.36 8.80 12.38
CA ALA A 190 4.39 9.07 10.96
C ALA A 190 3.98 7.82 10.17
N VAL A 191 3.04 7.97 9.24
CA VAL A 191 2.56 6.91 8.36
C VAL A 191 3.10 7.11 6.96
N LEU A 192 3.78 6.09 6.43
CA LEU A 192 4.28 6.04 5.06
C LEU A 192 3.17 5.46 4.15
N GLY A 193 2.29 6.34 3.67
CA GLY A 193 1.09 6.00 2.89
C GLY A 193 1.34 5.81 1.39
N CYS A 194 2.48 5.23 1.02
CA CYS A 194 2.82 4.83 -0.34
C CYS A 194 3.74 3.62 -0.34
N THR A 195 3.55 2.69 -1.27
CA THR A 195 4.34 1.45 -1.40
C THR A 195 5.82 1.69 -1.69
N HIS A 196 6.18 2.84 -2.25
CA HIS A 196 7.58 3.21 -2.54
C HIS A 196 8.32 3.80 -1.32
N TYR A 197 7.61 4.42 -0.38
CA TYR A 197 8.26 5.18 0.70
C TYR A 197 9.08 4.33 1.68
N PRO A 198 8.80 3.04 1.93
CA PRO A 198 9.66 2.19 2.75
C PRO A 198 11.11 2.10 2.25
N ILE A 199 11.37 2.32 0.95
CA ILE A 199 12.73 2.38 0.39
C ILE A 199 13.54 3.52 1.02
N LEU A 200 12.86 4.62 1.34
CA LEU A 200 13.43 5.83 1.94
C LEU A 200 13.06 5.99 3.42
N GLU A 201 12.61 4.91 4.08
CA GLU A 201 12.19 4.94 5.49
C GLU A 201 13.28 5.53 6.40
N LYS A 202 14.54 5.21 6.13
CA LYS A 202 15.68 5.77 6.86
C LYS A 202 15.71 7.29 6.78
N ILE A 203 15.48 7.87 5.61
CA ILE A 203 15.47 9.32 5.39
C ILE A 203 14.30 9.98 6.10
N PHE A 204 13.10 9.35 6.06
CA PHE A 204 11.95 9.81 6.85
C PHE A 204 12.29 9.85 8.35
N LYS A 205 12.83 8.75 8.90
CA LYS A 205 13.21 8.66 10.32
C LYS A 205 14.26 9.70 10.72
N GLU A 206 15.32 9.85 9.92
CA GLU A 206 16.37 10.85 10.18
C GLU A 206 15.82 12.27 10.18
N THR A 207 14.92 12.60 9.25
CA THR A 207 14.39 13.96 9.10
C THR A 207 13.31 14.28 10.11
N LEU A 208 12.48 13.30 10.50
CA LEU A 208 11.47 13.44 11.56
C LEU A 208 12.12 13.59 12.94
N GLY A 209 13.30 13.00 13.12
CA GLY A 209 14.02 13.00 14.39
C GLY A 209 13.59 11.89 15.36
N PRO A 210 14.32 11.75 16.46
CA PRO A 210 14.03 10.73 17.47
C PRO A 210 12.70 11.02 18.18
N GLY A 211 11.95 9.97 18.48
CA GLY A 211 10.67 10.06 19.21
C GLY A 211 9.44 10.04 18.32
N VAL A 212 9.60 10.04 16.99
CA VAL A 212 8.49 9.80 16.05
C VAL A 212 8.47 8.35 15.65
N GLU A 213 7.39 7.63 15.96
CA GLU A 213 7.21 6.26 15.51
C GLU A 213 6.81 6.22 14.04
N VAL A 214 7.56 5.48 13.20
CA VAL A 214 7.30 5.41 11.75
C VAL A 214 6.65 4.09 11.39
N PHE A 215 5.42 4.17 10.88
CA PHE A 215 4.63 3.05 10.41
C PHE A 215 4.75 2.89 8.91
N SER A 216 5.23 1.74 8.45
CA SER A 216 5.22 1.33 7.07
C SER A 216 4.40 0.05 6.88
N GLN A 217 3.83 -0.14 5.70
CA GLN A 217 2.73 -1.07 5.51
C GLN A 217 3.13 -2.54 5.30
N ALA A 218 4.31 -2.82 4.74
CA ALA A 218 4.61 -4.16 4.22
C ALA A 218 4.50 -5.27 5.28
N ALA A 219 5.14 -5.09 6.45
CA ALA A 219 5.08 -6.06 7.54
C ALA A 219 3.68 -6.15 8.16
N LEU A 220 3.02 -5.02 8.36
CA LEU A 220 1.67 -4.96 8.94
C LEU A 220 0.63 -5.65 8.04
N VAL A 221 0.73 -5.45 6.73
CA VAL A 221 -0.12 -6.15 5.75
C VAL A 221 0.16 -7.65 5.76
N ALA A 222 1.42 -8.07 5.90
CA ALA A 222 1.76 -9.50 5.96
C ALA A 222 1.16 -10.18 7.19
N GLU A 223 1.25 -9.56 8.37
CA GLU A 223 0.64 -10.08 9.61
C GLU A 223 -0.89 -10.12 9.50
N SER A 224 -1.51 -9.03 9.04
CA SER A 224 -2.95 -8.95 8.88
C SER A 224 -3.49 -9.96 7.85
N LEU A 225 -2.80 -10.14 6.71
CA LEU A 225 -3.17 -11.14 5.71
C LEU A 225 -3.04 -12.57 6.24
N MET A 226 -1.97 -12.86 6.99
CA MET A 226 -1.78 -14.17 7.60
C MET A 226 -2.92 -14.48 8.56
N ASP A 227 -3.30 -13.53 9.42
CA ASP A 227 -4.42 -13.68 10.34
C ASP A 227 -5.75 -13.83 9.58
N TYR A 228 -5.97 -13.04 8.53
CA TYR A 228 -7.14 -13.16 7.67
C TYR A 228 -7.26 -14.57 7.07
N LEU A 229 -6.19 -15.10 6.47
CA LEU A 229 -6.17 -16.42 5.87
C LEU A 229 -6.35 -17.55 6.92
N ASN A 230 -5.88 -17.36 8.15
CA ASN A 230 -6.13 -18.32 9.24
C ASN A 230 -7.62 -18.42 9.59
N ARG A 231 -8.34 -17.30 9.52
CA ARG A 231 -9.80 -17.25 9.73
C ARG A 231 -10.62 -17.68 8.50
N HIS A 232 -10.01 -17.67 7.30
CA HIS A 232 -10.65 -18.03 6.04
C HIS A 232 -9.86 -19.12 5.32
N PRO A 233 -9.79 -20.35 5.85
CA PRO A 233 -8.93 -21.41 5.31
C PRO A 233 -9.28 -21.83 3.88
N ASN A 234 -10.50 -21.59 3.43
CA ASN A 234 -10.93 -21.81 2.06
C ASN A 234 -10.27 -20.86 1.04
N MET A 235 -9.66 -19.76 1.50
CA MET A 235 -8.91 -18.81 0.66
C MET A 235 -7.39 -19.06 0.68
N LYS A 236 -6.93 -20.03 1.52
CA LYS A 236 -5.53 -20.46 1.48
C LYS A 236 -5.23 -21.25 0.22
N GLY A 237 -4.07 -21.00 -0.34
CA GLY A 237 -3.49 -21.82 -1.39
C GLY A 237 -2.33 -22.65 -0.88
N THR A 238 -1.92 -23.60 -1.69
CA THR A 238 -0.69 -24.36 -1.47
C THR A 238 0.18 -24.20 -2.69
N GLY A 239 1.41 -23.75 -2.52
CA GLY A 239 2.37 -23.60 -3.59
C GLY A 239 3.43 -22.55 -3.25
N THR A 240 4.52 -22.57 -4.00
CA THR A 240 5.63 -21.63 -3.88
C THR A 240 5.79 -20.73 -5.10
N VAL A 241 4.85 -20.83 -6.06
CA VAL A 241 4.97 -20.14 -7.35
C VAL A 241 4.35 -18.75 -7.21
N SER A 242 5.19 -17.73 -7.40
CA SER A 242 4.73 -16.36 -7.64
C SER A 242 4.77 -16.10 -9.15
N LYS A 243 3.65 -15.66 -9.71
CA LYS A 243 3.54 -15.18 -11.10
C LYS A 243 3.55 -13.65 -11.07
N PHE A 244 4.26 -13.04 -12.03
CA PHE A 244 4.36 -11.59 -12.14
C PHE A 244 3.81 -11.15 -13.48
N ILE A 245 2.80 -10.27 -13.44
CA ILE A 245 2.08 -9.80 -14.62
C ILE A 245 2.16 -8.28 -14.68
N THR A 246 2.36 -7.73 -15.86
CA THR A 246 2.42 -6.29 -16.08
C THR A 246 1.66 -5.85 -17.32
N THR A 247 1.11 -4.64 -17.30
CA THR A 247 0.59 -3.95 -18.50
C THR A 247 1.69 -3.23 -19.29
N GLY A 248 2.87 -3.06 -18.71
CA GLY A 248 4.03 -2.41 -19.33
C GLY A 248 4.87 -3.38 -20.17
N ASP A 249 6.01 -2.92 -20.66
CA ASP A 249 7.00 -3.76 -21.34
C ASP A 249 7.63 -4.74 -20.34
N PRO A 250 7.44 -6.07 -20.51
CA PRO A 250 7.90 -7.04 -19.52
C PRO A 250 9.42 -7.03 -19.30
N GLY A 251 10.20 -6.78 -20.35
CA GLY A 251 11.67 -6.75 -20.24
C GLY A 251 12.13 -5.58 -19.36
N LYS A 252 11.64 -4.38 -19.65
CA LYS A 252 11.98 -3.18 -18.86
C LYS A 252 11.48 -3.26 -17.43
N VAL A 253 10.25 -3.76 -17.23
CA VAL A 253 9.66 -3.92 -15.90
C VAL A 253 10.44 -4.97 -15.11
N SER A 254 10.84 -6.10 -15.70
CA SER A 254 11.65 -7.14 -15.05
C SER A 254 13.01 -6.63 -14.62
N GLU A 255 13.68 -5.85 -15.47
CA GLU A 255 14.97 -5.24 -15.16
C GLU A 255 14.86 -4.32 -13.93
N ARG A 256 13.91 -3.39 -13.95
CA ARG A 256 13.67 -2.46 -12.83
C ARG A 256 13.27 -3.19 -11.55
N ALA A 257 12.36 -4.18 -11.64
CA ALA A 257 11.95 -4.98 -10.49
C ALA A 257 13.13 -5.76 -9.87
N THR A 258 14.03 -6.29 -10.72
CA THR A 258 15.24 -6.99 -10.28
C THR A 258 16.19 -6.06 -9.53
N GLN A 259 16.36 -4.84 -10.02
CA GLN A 259 17.16 -3.81 -9.32
C GLN A 259 16.50 -3.40 -7.99
N PHE A 260 15.17 -3.25 -7.98
CA PHE A 260 14.38 -2.84 -6.83
C PHE A 260 14.45 -3.85 -5.69
N LEU A 261 14.24 -5.14 -5.97
CA LEU A 261 14.26 -6.22 -4.97
C LEU A 261 15.61 -6.89 -4.78
N LYS A 262 16.63 -6.53 -5.58
CA LYS A 262 17.96 -7.16 -5.59
C LYS A 262 17.91 -8.69 -5.79
N ARG A 263 16.90 -9.17 -6.48
CA ARG A 263 16.72 -10.56 -6.90
C ARG A 263 16.02 -10.63 -8.25
N LYS A 264 16.27 -11.69 -9.02
CA LYS A 264 15.68 -11.85 -10.36
C LYS A 264 14.15 -11.94 -10.28
N ILE A 265 13.49 -11.11 -11.07
CA ILE A 265 12.04 -11.09 -11.25
C ILE A 265 11.75 -11.10 -12.75
N ASP A 266 10.93 -12.02 -13.18
CA ASP A 266 10.53 -12.15 -14.59
C ASP A 266 9.03 -11.85 -14.73
N PHE A 267 8.69 -10.71 -15.30
CA PHE A 267 7.32 -10.32 -15.61
C PHE A 267 6.86 -10.88 -16.95
N GLN A 268 5.56 -11.14 -17.04
CA GLN A 268 4.86 -11.50 -18.26
C GLN A 268 3.86 -10.40 -18.61
N HIS A 269 3.59 -10.19 -19.89
CA HIS A 269 2.54 -9.27 -20.31
C HIS A 269 1.17 -9.89 -20.04
N CYS A 270 0.19 -9.06 -19.60
CA CYS A 270 -1.19 -9.51 -19.37
C CYS A 270 -2.04 -9.49 -20.62
#